data_d1b800b62f7e84eac3081804d70da15a
#
_entry.id   d1b800b62f7e84eac3081804d70da15a
#
_cell.length_a   1.000
_cell.length_b   1.000
_cell.length_c   1.000
_cell.angle_alpha   90.00
_cell.angle_beta   90.00
_cell.angle_gamma   90.00
#
_symmetry.space_group_name_H-M   'P 1'
#
loop_
_entity.id
_entity.type
_entity.pdbx_description
1 polymer ?
#
loop_
_entity_poly.entity_id
_entity_poly.type
_entity_poly.pdbx_seq_one_letter_code
_entity_poly.pdbx_strand_id
1 'polypeptide(L)' 'MKDLIGINVRVILNDSTGFVTISGRVVNVYERFLLLETSLGPLYVSFYSIKTIRVMGKDDEEQQK' A
#
# COMPACT_ATOMS: atom_id res chain seq x y z
N MET A 1 -9.65 -4.52 -6.74
CA MET A 1 -8.70 -3.98 -5.76
C MET A 1 -9.19 -4.00 -4.33
N LYS A 2 -10.47 -4.02 -4.13
CA LYS A 2 -10.95 -4.03 -2.75
C LYS A 2 -10.57 -5.29 -2.00
N ASP A 3 -10.20 -6.31 -2.71
CA ASP A 3 -9.73 -7.52 -2.07
C ASP A 3 -8.39 -7.30 -1.35
N LEU A 4 -7.75 -6.16 -1.55
CA LEU A 4 -6.52 -5.87 -0.83
C LEU A 4 -6.76 -5.28 0.55
N ILE A 5 -8.00 -4.92 0.88
CA ILE A 5 -8.27 -4.31 2.18
C ILE A 5 -7.87 -5.27 3.29
N GLY A 6 -7.10 -4.76 4.24
CA GLY A 6 -6.60 -5.56 5.35
C GLY A 6 -5.28 -6.24 5.10
N ILE A 7 -4.73 -6.07 3.92
CA ILE A 7 -3.51 -6.77 3.53
C ILE A 7 -2.33 -5.81 3.56
N ASN A 8 -1.21 -6.29 4.00
CA ASN A 8 0.02 -5.51 4.00
C ASN A 8 0.60 -5.49 2.60
N VAL A 9 0.95 -4.32 2.15
CA VAL A 9 1.49 -4.14 0.80
C VAL A 9 2.71 -3.23 0.85
N ARG A 10 3.51 -3.33 -0.18
CA ARG A 10 4.60 -2.39 -0.42
C ARG A 10 4.29 -1.71 -1.75
N VAL A 11 4.13 -0.40 -1.69
CA VAL A 11 3.73 0.36 -2.86
C VAL A 11 4.93 1.13 -3.36
N ILE A 12 5.22 0.99 -4.64
CA ILE A 12 6.31 1.72 -5.26
C ILE A 12 5.70 2.83 -6.08
N LEU A 13 6.06 4.04 -5.74
CA LEU A 13 5.52 5.23 -6.37
C LEU A 13 6.53 5.83 -7.32
N ASN A 14 6.02 6.45 -8.35
CA ASN A 14 6.80 7.18 -9.31
C ASN A 14 6.81 8.63 -8.88
N ASP A 15 7.98 9.19 -8.76
CA ASP A 15 8.14 10.52 -8.23
C ASP A 15 9.08 11.26 -9.16
N SER A 16 9.10 12.58 -9.13
CA SER A 16 9.93 13.36 -10.03
C SER A 16 11.40 13.09 -9.81
N THR A 17 11.79 12.61 -8.66
CA THR A 17 13.20 12.31 -8.39
C THR A 17 13.51 10.82 -8.49
N GLY A 18 12.53 9.99 -8.85
CA GLY A 18 12.76 8.56 -8.98
C GLY A 18 11.64 7.78 -8.35
N PHE A 19 11.97 6.68 -7.69
CA PHE A 19 10.96 5.83 -7.09
C PHE A 19 11.02 5.92 -5.58
N VAL A 20 9.84 5.87 -4.96
CA VAL A 20 9.72 5.88 -3.52
C VAL A 20 8.92 4.64 -3.13
N THR A 21 9.36 3.96 -2.09
CA THR A 21 8.69 2.76 -1.61
C THR A 21 8.02 3.05 -0.28
N ILE A 22 6.76 2.68 -0.17
CA ILE A 22 5.99 2.88 1.05
C ILE A 22 5.34 1.55 1.42
N SER A 23 5.53 1.15 2.66
CA SER A 23 4.91 -0.08 3.17
C SER A 23 3.78 0.29 4.11
N GLY A 24 2.69 -0.47 4.04
CA GLY A 24 1.58 -0.24 4.93
C GLY A 24 0.51 -1.27 4.71
N ARG A 25 -0.56 -1.13 5.48
CA ARG A 25 -1.71 -1.99 5.36
C ARG A 25 -2.82 -1.24 4.66
N VAL A 26 -3.48 -1.90 3.72
CA VAL A 26 -4.56 -1.26 2.99
C VAL A 26 -5.77 -1.15 3.90
N VAL A 27 -6.22 0.08 4.13
CA VAL A 27 -7.39 0.34 4.95
C VAL A 27 -8.64 0.39 4.09
N ASN A 28 -8.51 1.02 2.94
CA ASN A 28 -9.65 1.13 2.03
C ASN A 28 -9.14 1.44 0.64
N VAL A 29 -10.01 1.20 -0.34
CA VAL A 29 -9.69 1.46 -1.73
C VAL A 29 -10.81 2.30 -2.30
N TYR A 30 -10.47 3.46 -2.83
CA TYR A 30 -11.42 4.37 -3.44
C TYR A 30 -11.18 4.38 -4.94
N GLU A 31 -12.00 5.11 -5.65
CA GLU A 31 -11.92 5.08 -7.10
C GLU A 31 -10.56 5.56 -7.61
N ARG A 32 -9.98 6.56 -6.96
CA ARG A 32 -8.73 7.15 -7.44
C ARG A 32 -7.62 7.12 -6.42
N PHE A 33 -7.90 6.62 -5.24
CA PHE A 33 -6.94 6.64 -4.15
C PHE A 33 -6.95 5.33 -3.40
N LEU A 34 -5.82 5.03 -2.83
CA LEU A 34 -5.64 3.92 -1.92
C LEU A 34 -5.32 4.50 -0.56
N LEU A 35 -6.00 4.06 0.47
CA LEU A 35 -5.71 4.53 1.82
C LEU A 35 -4.88 3.47 2.52
N LEU A 36 -3.69 3.86 2.92
CA LEU A 36 -2.77 2.98 3.62
C LEU A 36 -2.57 3.45 5.05
N GLU A 37 -2.47 2.48 5.95
CA GLU A 37 -2.04 2.78 7.32
C GLU A 37 -0.56 2.46 7.38
N THR A 38 0.26 3.47 7.59
CA THR A 38 1.70 3.30 7.63
C THR A 38 2.21 3.59 9.04
N SER A 39 3.48 3.34 9.25
CA SER A 39 4.07 3.62 10.56
C SER A 39 4.02 5.10 10.91
N LEU A 40 3.86 5.95 9.92
CA LEU A 40 3.77 7.39 10.15
C LEU A 40 2.32 7.86 10.15
N GLY A 41 1.35 6.97 10.04
CA GLY A 41 -0.06 7.32 10.04
C GLY A 41 -0.72 6.99 8.73
N PRO A 42 -1.98 7.39 8.60
CA PRO A 42 -2.71 7.09 7.37
C PRO A 42 -2.21 7.94 6.21
N LEU A 43 -2.21 7.36 5.03
CA LEU A 43 -1.70 8.03 3.85
C LEU A 43 -2.60 7.70 2.68
N TYR A 44 -3.08 8.71 1.98
CA TYR A 44 -3.82 8.53 0.75
C TYR A 44 -2.84 8.56 -0.41
N VAL A 45 -2.89 7.54 -1.25
CA VAL A 45 -1.96 7.43 -2.36
C VAL A 45 -2.75 7.39 -3.65
N SER A 46 -2.45 8.30 -4.56
CA SER A 46 -3.13 8.37 -5.84
C SER A 46 -2.70 7.19 -6.70
N PHE A 47 -3.68 6.58 -7.38
CA PHE A 47 -3.33 5.48 -8.28
C PHE A 47 -2.46 5.96 -9.44
N TYR A 48 -2.52 7.23 -9.78
CA TYR A 48 -1.65 7.74 -10.83
C TYR A 48 -0.19 7.64 -10.47
N SER A 49 0.11 7.71 -9.18
CA SER A 49 1.50 7.69 -8.74
C SER A 49 2.04 6.29 -8.53
N ILE A 50 1.18 5.31 -8.50
CA ILE A 50 1.60 3.95 -8.16
C ILE A 50 2.16 3.28 -9.40
N LYS A 51 3.38 2.79 -9.28
CA LYS A 51 3.97 1.99 -10.33
C LYS A 51 3.72 0.51 -10.08
N THR A 52 3.86 0.08 -8.85
CA THR A 52 3.73 -1.33 -8.51
C THR A 52 3.20 -1.46 -7.10
N ILE A 53 2.36 -2.46 -6.89
CA ILE A 53 1.93 -2.85 -5.55
C ILE A 53 2.35 -4.28 -5.35
N ARG A 54 3.19 -4.50 -4.32
CA ARG A 54 3.61 -5.84 -3.98
C ARG A 54 2.84 -6.28 -2.74
N VAL A 55 2.16 -7.39 -2.84
CA VAL A 55 1.38 -7.91 -1.73
C VAL A 55 2.34 -8.63 -0.77
N MET A 56 2.32 -8.20 0.49
CA MET A 56 3.20 -8.80 1.48
C MET A 56 2.48 -9.85 2.32
N GLY A 57 1.16 -9.81 2.36
CA GLY A 57 0.40 -10.79 3.10
C GLY A 57 -0.34 -10.17 4.26
N LYS A 58 -1.10 -10.99 4.96
CA LYS A 58 -1.85 -10.54 6.10
C LYS A 58 -0.97 -10.56 7.32
N ASP A 59 -1.30 -9.71 8.28
CA ASP A 59 -0.50 -9.60 9.46
C ASP A 59 -0.31 -10.91 10.16
N ASP A 60 -1.38 -11.65 10.33
CA ASP A 60 -1.31 -12.85 11.12
C ASP A 60 -0.61 -13.98 10.39
N GLU A 61 -0.41 -13.86 9.11
CA GLU A 61 0.23 -14.92 8.38
C GLU A 61 1.71 -14.87 8.45
N GLU A 62 2.25 -13.72 8.68
CA GLU A 62 3.67 -13.61 8.69
C GLU A 62 4.29 -14.31 9.82
N GLN A 63 3.54 -14.53 10.87
CA GLN A 63 4.10 -15.16 12.01
C GLN A 63 4.36 -16.62 11.78
N GLN A 64 3.79 -17.15 10.77
CA GLN A 64 3.93 -18.57 10.54
C GLN A 64 5.31 -18.96 10.14
N LYS A 65 6.03 -18.06 9.66
CA LYS A 65 7.36 -18.44 9.24
C LYS A 65 8.27 -18.47 10.39
#